data_05bef7d65949782094deb26f8954e7dd
#
_entry.id   05bef7d65949782094deb26f8954e7dd
#
_cell.length_a   1.000
_cell.length_b   1.000
_cell.length_c   1.000
_cell.angle_alpha   90.00
_cell.angle_beta   90.00
_cell.angle_gamma   90.00
#
_symmetry.space_group_name_H-M   'P 1'
#
loop_
_entity.id
_entity.type
_entity.pdbx_description
1 polymer ?
#
loop_
_entity_poly.entity_id
_entity_poly.type
_entity_poly.pdbx_seq_one_letter_code
_entity_poly.pdbx_strand_id
1 'polypeptide(L)' 'MIYTRYERARIIGARALQISMGAPILVKTTKIDPLEIALMEFDENKIPITVRRPDGSKIEVL' A
#
# COMPACT_ATOMS: atom_id res chain seq x y z
N MET A 1 -7.79 -8.65 -7.45
CA MET A 1 -8.73 -8.27 -6.37
C MET A 1 -9.20 -6.84 -6.57
N ILE A 2 -10.49 -6.59 -6.35
CA ILE A 2 -11.07 -5.27 -6.51
C ILE A 2 -11.18 -4.61 -5.14
N TYR A 3 -10.65 -3.41 -5.02
CA TYR A 3 -10.71 -2.61 -3.80
C TYR A 3 -11.75 -1.52 -3.94
N THR A 4 -12.44 -1.19 -2.85
CA THR A 4 -13.21 0.04 -2.79
C THR A 4 -12.24 1.22 -2.76
N ARG A 5 -12.76 2.41 -3.09
CA ARG A 5 -11.96 3.64 -3.03
C ARG A 5 -11.40 3.86 -1.62
N TYR A 6 -12.19 3.54 -0.61
CA TYR A 6 -11.80 3.65 0.80
C TYR A 6 -10.68 2.68 1.15
N GLU A 7 -10.81 1.42 0.72
CA GLU A 7 -9.78 0.40 0.98
C GLU A 7 -8.47 0.75 0.30
N ARG A 8 -8.54 1.24 -0.92
CA ARG A 8 -7.35 1.69 -1.66
C ARG A 8 -6.63 2.80 -0.92
N ALA A 9 -7.37 3.81 -0.45
CA ALA A 9 -6.78 4.93 0.27
C ALA A 9 -6.10 4.47 1.56
N ARG A 10 -6.70 3.53 2.28
CA ARG A 10 -6.13 2.99 3.51
C ARG A 10 -4.85 2.22 3.26
N ILE A 11 -4.83 1.38 2.22
CA ILE A 11 -3.64 0.60 1.86
C ILE A 11 -2.49 1.52 1.50
N ILE A 12 -2.75 2.49 0.64
CA ILE A 12 -1.72 3.44 0.20
C ILE A 12 -1.22 4.27 1.36
N GLY A 13 -2.11 4.76 2.22
CA GLY A 13 -1.73 5.54 3.39
C GLY A 13 -0.90 4.75 4.39
N ALA A 14 -1.29 3.50 4.66
CA ALA A 14 -0.54 2.64 5.58
C ALA A 14 0.86 2.34 5.02
N ARG A 15 0.97 2.07 3.73
CA ARG A 15 2.27 1.81 3.11
C ARG A 15 3.15 3.06 3.10
N ALA A 16 2.57 4.23 2.81
CA ALA A 16 3.30 5.49 2.86
C ALA A 16 3.88 5.73 4.25
N LEU A 17 3.11 5.42 5.29
CA LEU A 17 3.60 5.53 6.66
C LEU A 17 4.77 4.59 6.92
N GLN A 18 4.69 3.34 6.47
CA GLN A 18 5.80 2.40 6.60
C GLN A 18 7.06 2.91 5.92
N ILE A 19 6.93 3.44 4.70
CA ILE A 19 8.07 3.99 3.95
C ILE A 19 8.68 5.17 4.70
N SER A 20 7.85 6.06 5.24
CA SER A 20 8.34 7.21 6.00
C SER A 20 9.07 6.80 7.28
N MET A 21 8.79 5.61 7.79
CA MET A 21 9.43 5.06 8.98
C MET A 21 10.66 4.20 8.65
N GLY A 22 11.08 4.16 7.39
CA GLY A 22 12.30 3.49 6.98
C GLY A 22 12.13 2.11 6.40
N ALA A 23 10.90 1.68 6.07
CA ALA A 23 10.69 0.38 5.44
C ALA A 23 11.33 0.33 4.05
N PRO A 24 11.83 -0.84 3.61
CA PRO A 24 12.41 -0.97 2.28
C PRO A 24 11.41 -0.66 1.17
N ILE A 25 11.88 0.03 0.13
CA ILE A 25 11.07 0.36 -1.03
C ILE A 25 11.14 -0.81 -2.01
N LEU A 26 9.97 -1.25 -2.49
CA LEU A 26 9.84 -2.44 -3.32
C LEU A 26 9.83 -2.16 -4.83
N VAL A 27 9.87 -0.89 -5.22
CA VAL A 27 9.90 -0.49 -6.62
C VAL A 27 11.11 0.39 -6.89
N LYS A 28 11.62 0.36 -8.10
CA LYS A 28 12.70 1.25 -8.51
C LYS A 28 12.10 2.60 -8.85
N THR A 29 12.51 3.64 -8.12
CA THR A 29 12.01 4.99 -8.34
C THR A 29 13.02 6.00 -7.84
N THR A 30 13.01 7.18 -8.44
CA THR A 30 13.76 8.34 -7.95
C THR A 30 12.90 9.25 -7.09
N LYS A 31 11.62 8.93 -6.92
CA LYS A 31 10.72 9.69 -6.08
C LYS A 31 11.10 9.54 -4.61
N ILE A 32 10.92 10.61 -3.85
CA ILE A 32 11.24 10.63 -2.42
C ILE A 32 10.01 10.79 -1.55
N ASP A 33 8.87 11.17 -2.12
CA ASP A 33 7.62 11.30 -1.37
C ASP A 33 7.06 9.91 -1.06
N PRO A 34 6.91 9.52 0.22
CA PRO A 34 6.40 8.21 0.57
C PRO A 34 5.03 7.90 -0.05
N LEU A 35 4.16 8.89 -0.19
CA LEU A 35 2.85 8.69 -0.78
C LEU A 35 2.95 8.32 -2.26
N GLU A 36 3.81 9.01 -3.01
CA GLU A 36 4.01 8.69 -4.42
C GLU A 36 4.63 7.31 -4.61
N ILE A 37 5.57 6.94 -3.74
CA ILE A 37 6.18 5.61 -3.78
C ILE A 37 5.13 4.54 -3.49
N ALA A 38 4.28 4.77 -2.49
CA ALA A 38 3.21 3.84 -2.16
C ALA A 38 2.21 3.67 -3.31
N LEU A 39 1.90 4.75 -4.02
CA LEU A 39 1.04 4.68 -5.20
C LEU A 39 1.66 3.81 -6.29
N MET A 40 2.96 3.95 -6.52
CA MET A 40 3.65 3.12 -7.50
C MET A 40 3.64 1.65 -7.10
N GLU A 41 3.88 1.36 -5.83
CA GLU A 41 3.84 -0.02 -5.33
C GLU A 41 2.44 -0.61 -5.47
N PHE A 42 1.41 0.17 -5.21
CA PHE A 42 0.04 -0.29 -5.36
C PHE A 42 -0.27 -0.63 -6.82
N ASP A 43 0.15 0.22 -7.75
CA ASP A 43 -0.07 -0.01 -9.18
C ASP A 43 0.64 -1.27 -9.67
N GLU A 44 1.77 -1.63 -9.07
CA GLU A 44 2.53 -2.83 -9.43
C GLU A 44 2.17 -4.04 -8.57
N ASN A 45 1.15 -3.93 -7.72
CA ASN A 45 0.70 -4.99 -6.81
C ASN A 45 1.81 -5.50 -5.90
N LYS A 46 2.66 -4.60 -5.41
CA LYS A 46 3.80 -4.96 -4.57
C LYS A 46 3.64 -4.55 -3.10
N ILE A 47 2.46 -4.11 -2.70
CA ILE A 47 2.23 -3.67 -1.32
C ILE A 47 2.04 -4.89 -0.42
N PRO A 48 2.90 -5.09 0.62
CA PRO A 48 2.81 -6.23 1.52
C PRO A 48 1.88 -5.94 2.71
N ILE A 49 0.64 -5.56 2.44
CA ILE A 49 -0.31 -5.17 3.48
C ILE A 49 -1.57 -6.03 3.37
N THR A 50 -2.07 -6.47 4.53
CA THR A 50 -3.36 -7.15 4.63
C THR A 50 -4.37 -6.17 5.23
N VAL A 51 -5.51 -5.98 4.57
CA VAL A 51 -6.61 -5.17 5.08
C VAL A 51 -7.70 -6.10 5.59
N ARG A 52 -8.10 -5.91 6.84
CA ARG A 52 -9.18 -6.70 7.46
C ARG A 52 -10.48 -5.90 7.38
N ARG A 53 -11.51 -6.53 6.83
CA ARG A 53 -12.84 -5.92 6.72
C ARG A 53 -13.67 -6.16 7.98
N PRO A 54 -14.69 -5.32 8.24
CA PRO A 54 -15.55 -5.49 9.41
C PRO A 54 -16.28 -6.83 9.48
N ASP A 55 -16.50 -7.49 8.34
CA ASP A 55 -17.18 -8.78 8.28
C ASP A 55 -16.24 -9.95 8.55
N GLY A 56 -14.98 -9.69 8.90
CA GLY A 56 -13.98 -10.71 9.18
C GLY A 56 -13.19 -11.18 7.99
N SER A 57 -13.57 -10.80 6.78
CA SER A 57 -12.78 -11.14 5.60
C SER A 57 -11.50 -10.30 5.52
N LYS A 58 -10.52 -10.77 4.76
CA LYS A 58 -9.24 -10.09 4.59
C LYS A 58 -8.97 -9.84 3.12
N ILE A 59 -8.35 -8.71 2.86
CA ILE A 59 -7.77 -8.42 1.54
C ILE A 59 -6.26 -8.58 1.69
N GLU A 60 -5.69 -9.56 1.01
CA GLU A 60 -4.25 -9.79 1.04
C GLU A 60 -3.62 -9.12 -0.18
N VAL A 61 -2.52 -8.39 0.06
CA VAL A 61 -1.76 -7.71 -0.97
C VAL A 61 -0.31 -8.13 -0.82
N LEU A 62 0.27 -8.60 -1.89
CA LEU A 62 1.66 -9.03 -1.91
C LEU A 62 2.59 -7.93 -2.37
#